data_29a261c2e80c009853c03a921acd7d74
#
_entry.id   29a261c2e80c009853c03a921acd7d74
#
_cell.length_a   1.000
_cell.length_b   1.000
_cell.length_c   1.000
_cell.angle_alpha   90.00
_cell.angle_beta   90.00
_cell.angle_gamma   90.00
#
_symmetry.space_group_name_H-M   'P 1'
#
loop_
_entity.id
_entity.type
_entity.pdbx_description
1 polymer ?
#
loop_
_entity_poly.entity_id
_entity_poly.type
_entity_poly.pdbx_seq_one_letter_code
_entity_poly.pdbx_strand_id
1 'polypeptide(L)'
;MYQVVYDNKCNLCSTFAQLLKQFDGEQIFSYIPMQDESALAQYGITTRDCEAGMILIEADKPERRWQGSEAAEEIARLLPLGEAFIAAYRAIPGMKWLGDRSYEQIRDNRYEWFGERNPSDPI
;
A
#
# COMPACT_ATOMS: atom_id res chain seq x y z
N MET A 1 9.44 -4.49 -11.24
CA MET A 1 9.16 -5.11 -9.91
C MET A 1 9.00 -4.03 -8.86
N TYR A 2 7.96 -4.15 -8.09
CA TYR A 2 7.63 -3.20 -7.01
C TYR A 2 7.54 -3.93 -5.69
N GLN A 3 7.94 -3.26 -4.60
CA GLN A 3 7.78 -3.77 -3.24
C GLN A 3 6.65 -3.02 -2.56
N VAL A 4 5.72 -3.77 -1.99
CA VAL A 4 4.61 -3.20 -1.22
C VAL A 4 4.89 -3.43 0.27
N VAL A 5 5.10 -2.35 1.00
CA VAL A 5 5.29 -2.42 2.46
C VAL A 5 3.93 -2.21 3.11
N TYR A 6 3.48 -3.20 3.86
CA TYR A 6 2.14 -3.20 4.45
C TYR A 6 2.17 -3.61 5.93
N ASP A 7 1.12 -3.26 6.65
CA ASP A 7 0.98 -3.62 8.06
C ASP A 7 0.34 -5.00 8.19
N ASN A 8 1.15 -6.01 8.51
CA ASN A 8 0.68 -7.39 8.63
C ASN A 8 -0.19 -7.63 9.89
N LYS A 9 -0.22 -6.70 10.84
CA LYS A 9 -1.11 -6.78 12.00
C LYS A 9 -2.50 -6.24 11.71
N CYS A 10 -2.67 -5.48 10.64
CA CYS A 10 -3.93 -4.85 10.28
C CYS A 10 -4.73 -5.77 9.37
N ASN A 11 -5.97 -6.09 9.75
CA ASN A 11 -6.85 -6.93 8.92
C ASN A 11 -7.11 -6.28 7.55
N LEU A 12 -7.33 -4.97 7.52
CA LEU A 12 -7.58 -4.25 6.27
C LEU A 12 -6.37 -4.32 5.35
N CYS A 13 -5.18 -4.03 5.87
CA CYS A 13 -3.95 -4.01 5.07
C CYS A 13 -3.61 -5.40 4.54
N SER A 14 -3.79 -6.43 5.37
CA SER A 14 -3.53 -7.82 4.99
C SER A 14 -4.52 -8.29 3.94
N THR A 15 -5.80 -7.94 4.08
CA THR A 15 -6.82 -8.26 3.09
C THR A 15 -6.52 -7.58 1.76
N PHE A 16 -6.10 -6.33 1.80
CA PHE A 16 -5.71 -5.59 0.61
C PHE A 16 -4.54 -6.30 -0.10
N ALA A 17 -3.51 -6.70 0.65
CA ALA A 17 -2.36 -7.40 0.08
C ALA A 17 -2.76 -8.74 -0.54
N GLN A 18 -3.66 -9.49 0.10
CA GLN A 18 -4.17 -10.74 -0.43
C GLN A 18 -4.93 -10.54 -1.74
N LEU A 19 -5.79 -9.52 -1.79
CA LEU A 19 -6.54 -9.20 -3.00
C LEU A 19 -5.59 -8.77 -4.12
N LEU A 20 -4.60 -7.95 -3.79
CA LEU A 20 -3.63 -7.50 -4.78
C LEU A 20 -2.87 -8.69 -5.38
N LYS A 21 -2.50 -9.67 -4.56
CA LYS A 21 -1.86 -10.90 -5.04
C LYS A 21 -2.73 -11.63 -6.05
N GLN A 22 -4.04 -11.69 -5.81
CA GLN A 22 -4.97 -12.37 -6.71
C GLN A 22 -5.10 -11.67 -8.06
N PHE A 23 -5.03 -10.34 -8.07
CA PHE A 23 -5.16 -9.55 -9.30
C PHE A 23 -3.82 -9.31 -10.01
N ASP A 24 -2.70 -9.62 -9.36
CA ASP A 24 -1.36 -9.45 -9.93
C ASP A 24 -0.94 -10.69 -10.73
N GLY A 25 -1.57 -10.88 -11.87
CA GLY A 25 -1.29 -12.03 -12.72
C GLY A 25 0.14 -12.04 -13.29
N GLU A 26 0.76 -10.89 -13.43
CA GLU A 26 2.13 -10.76 -13.94
C GLU A 26 3.18 -10.78 -12.84
N GLN A 27 2.76 -10.84 -11.59
CA GLN A 27 3.63 -10.87 -10.41
C GLN A 27 4.63 -9.73 -10.36
N ILE A 28 4.12 -8.51 -10.62
CA ILE A 28 4.96 -7.31 -10.59
C ILE A 28 5.16 -6.77 -9.17
N PHE A 29 4.42 -7.29 -8.20
CA PHE A 29 4.50 -6.87 -6.80
C PHE A 29 5.10 -7.97 -5.92
N SER A 30 5.96 -7.56 -4.99
CA SER A 30 6.39 -8.37 -3.86
C SER A 30 5.96 -7.65 -2.58
N TYR A 31 5.90 -8.36 -1.45
CA TYR A 31 5.29 -7.84 -0.24
C TYR A 31 6.25 -7.91 0.92
N ILE A 32 6.39 -6.80 1.66
CA ILE A 32 7.24 -6.70 2.85
C ILE A 32 6.36 -6.28 4.02
N PRO A 33 6.19 -7.14 5.05
CA PRO A 33 5.51 -6.71 6.27
C PRO A 33 6.31 -5.60 6.96
N MET A 34 5.65 -4.57 7.46
CA MET A 34 6.35 -3.50 8.18
C MET A 34 6.98 -4.00 9.48
N GLN A 35 6.62 -5.21 9.93
CA GLN A 35 7.22 -5.86 11.08
C GLN A 35 8.59 -6.49 10.77
N ASP A 36 8.96 -6.62 9.50
CA ASP A 36 10.24 -7.16 9.06
C ASP A 36 11.27 -6.03 8.95
N GLU A 37 11.88 -5.69 10.08
CA GLU A 37 12.82 -4.57 10.16
C GLU A 37 14.06 -4.79 9.29
N SER A 38 14.52 -6.03 9.15
CA SER A 38 15.68 -6.35 8.32
C SER A 38 15.44 -6.02 6.84
N ALA A 39 14.27 -6.38 6.34
CA ALA A 39 13.90 -6.09 4.95
C ALA A 39 13.74 -4.59 4.73
N LEU A 40 13.11 -3.88 5.69
CA LEU A 40 12.95 -2.43 5.61
C LEU A 40 14.29 -1.69 5.60
N ALA A 41 15.26 -2.17 6.38
CA ALA A 41 16.58 -1.55 6.47
C ALA A 41 17.30 -1.52 5.12
N GLN A 42 17.04 -2.48 4.25
CA GLN A 42 17.62 -2.51 2.91
C GLN A 42 17.20 -1.31 2.06
N TYR A 43 16.07 -0.71 2.38
CA TYR A 43 15.54 0.47 1.68
C TYR A 43 15.66 1.75 2.51
N GLY A 44 16.35 1.69 3.66
CA GLY A 44 16.49 2.84 4.53
C GLY A 44 15.21 3.25 5.23
N ILE A 45 14.30 2.31 5.45
CA ILE A 45 12.98 2.56 6.03
C ILE A 45 12.92 1.98 7.43
N THR A 46 12.32 2.71 8.37
CA THR A 46 12.04 2.22 9.72
C THR A 46 10.57 1.85 9.85
N THR A 47 10.23 1.05 10.87
CA THR A 47 8.84 0.73 11.18
C THR A 47 8.02 2.00 11.43
N ARG A 48 8.64 3.01 12.03
CA ARG A 48 7.99 4.30 12.28
C ARG A 48 7.59 5.00 10.99
N ASP A 49 8.42 4.91 9.96
CA ASP A 49 8.10 5.49 8.64
C ASP A 49 6.83 4.89 8.05
N CYS A 50 6.55 3.62 8.37
CA CYS A 50 5.39 2.92 7.86
C CYS A 50 4.08 3.32 8.55
N GLU A 51 4.15 4.04 9.67
CA GLU A 51 2.96 4.49 10.40
C GLU A 51 2.12 5.48 9.58
N ALA A 52 2.75 6.22 8.68
CA ALA A 52 2.07 7.18 7.82
C ALA A 52 1.27 6.51 6.68
N GLY A 53 1.34 5.19 6.57
CA GLY A 53 0.59 4.42 5.60
C GLY A 53 1.47 3.47 4.80
N MET A 54 0.83 2.69 3.96
CA MET A 54 1.48 1.74 3.06
C MET A 54 2.51 2.45 2.16
N ILE A 55 3.63 1.77 1.90
CA ILE A 55 4.69 2.29 1.03
C ILE A 55 4.82 1.39 -0.19
N LEU A 56 4.88 2.00 -1.37
CA LEU A 56 5.23 1.32 -2.61
C LEU A 56 6.61 1.78 -3.05
N ILE A 57 7.49 0.84 -3.35
CA ILE A 57 8.86 1.12 -3.76
C ILE A 57 9.12 0.48 -5.13
N GLU A 58 9.70 1.23 -6.06
CA GLU A 58 10.19 0.64 -7.31
C GLU A 58 11.54 -0.02 -7.03
N ALA A 59 11.60 -1.36 -7.11
CA ALA A 59 12.76 -2.12 -6.69
C ALA A 59 14.05 -1.77 -7.49
N ASP A 60 13.90 -1.43 -8.77
CA ASP A 60 15.03 -1.07 -9.62
C ASP A 60 15.55 0.35 -9.37
N LYS A 61 14.71 1.20 -8.80
CA LYS A 61 15.02 2.59 -8.45
C LYS A 61 14.44 2.91 -7.08
N PRO A 62 15.07 2.45 -5.98
CA PRO A 62 14.49 2.55 -4.63
C PRO A 62 14.20 3.97 -4.15
N GLU A 63 14.79 4.99 -4.76
CA GLU A 63 14.47 6.39 -4.48
C GLU A 63 13.08 6.76 -4.99
N ARG A 64 12.51 6.01 -5.93
CA ARG A 64 11.13 6.21 -6.39
C ARG A 64 10.20 5.41 -5.51
N ARG A 65 9.51 6.11 -4.64
CA ARG A 65 8.57 5.50 -3.70
C ARG A 65 7.37 6.40 -3.46
N TRP A 66 6.27 5.77 -3.10
CA TRP A 66 5.01 6.44 -2.82
C TRP A 66 4.50 5.96 -1.47
N GLN A 67 3.76 6.78 -0.77
CA GLN A 67 3.23 6.42 0.54
C GLN A 67 1.78 6.86 0.70
N GLY A 68 1.00 6.09 1.46
CA GLY A 68 -0.38 6.42 1.77
C GLY A 68 -1.28 6.33 0.55
N SER A 69 -2.12 7.33 0.38
CA SER A 69 -3.07 7.36 -0.74
C SER A 69 -2.37 7.41 -2.09
N GLU A 70 -1.19 8.04 -2.16
CA GLU A 70 -0.40 8.07 -3.39
C GLU A 70 0.10 6.68 -3.77
N ALA A 71 0.48 5.86 -2.78
CA ALA A 71 0.86 4.48 -3.03
C ALA A 71 -0.33 3.67 -3.56
N ALA A 72 -1.51 3.86 -2.97
CA ALA A 72 -2.73 3.18 -3.42
C ALA A 72 -3.08 3.56 -4.86
N GLU A 73 -2.97 4.84 -5.21
CA GLU A 73 -3.22 5.31 -6.58
C GLU A 73 -2.23 4.70 -7.57
N GLU A 74 -0.95 4.65 -7.21
CA GLU A 74 0.07 4.10 -8.09
C GLU A 74 -0.13 2.60 -8.31
N ILE A 75 -0.48 1.87 -7.26
CA ILE A 75 -0.83 0.44 -7.36
C ILE A 75 -2.01 0.25 -8.30
N ALA A 76 -3.07 1.05 -8.13
CA ALA A 76 -4.25 0.96 -9.00
C ALA A 76 -3.89 1.24 -10.45
N ARG A 77 -3.01 2.21 -10.69
CA ARG A 77 -2.56 2.55 -12.05
C ARG A 77 -1.83 1.38 -12.72
N LEU A 78 -1.07 0.62 -11.94
CA LEU A 78 -0.27 -0.50 -12.45
C LEU A 78 -1.09 -1.76 -12.74
N LEU A 79 -2.32 -1.84 -12.22
CA LEU A 79 -3.20 -2.97 -12.49
C LEU A 79 -3.85 -2.84 -13.87
N PRO A 80 -4.36 -3.95 -14.46
CA PRO A 80 -5.05 -3.89 -15.75
C PRO A 80 -6.18 -2.86 -15.74
N LEU A 81 -6.23 -1.99 -16.74
CA LEU A 81 -7.20 -0.89 -16.89
C LEU A 81 -7.11 0.18 -15.80
N GLY A 82 -6.14 0.06 -14.87
CA GLY A 82 -5.99 0.99 -13.76
C GLY A 82 -5.59 2.39 -14.21
N GLU A 83 -4.80 2.51 -15.28
CA GLU A 83 -4.35 3.81 -15.78
C GLU A 83 -5.52 4.69 -16.20
N ALA A 84 -6.50 4.13 -16.94
CA ALA A 84 -7.69 4.87 -17.35
C ALA A 84 -8.53 5.28 -16.15
N PHE A 85 -8.67 4.39 -15.17
CA PHE A 85 -9.41 4.68 -13.94
C PHE A 85 -8.78 5.83 -13.16
N ILE A 86 -7.47 5.80 -12.97
CA ILE A 86 -6.75 6.84 -12.22
C ILE A 86 -6.77 8.18 -12.97
N ALA A 87 -6.66 8.15 -14.30
CA ALA A 87 -6.76 9.37 -15.09
C ALA A 87 -8.12 10.04 -14.90
N ALA A 88 -9.20 9.27 -14.91
CA ALA A 88 -10.55 9.77 -14.65
C ALA A 88 -10.67 10.30 -13.21
N TYR A 89 -10.15 9.58 -12.24
CA TYR A 89 -10.17 9.96 -10.84
C TYR A 89 -9.49 11.32 -10.61
N ARG A 90 -8.30 11.50 -11.21
CA ARG A 90 -7.54 12.75 -11.06
C ARG A 90 -8.13 13.92 -11.85
N ALA A 91 -8.92 13.63 -12.90
CA ALA A 91 -9.55 14.67 -13.71
C ALA A 91 -10.77 15.30 -13.03
N ILE A 92 -11.37 14.61 -12.06
CA ILE A 92 -12.56 15.12 -11.35
C ILE A 92 -12.12 16.07 -10.24
N PRO A 93 -12.50 17.37 -10.27
CA PRO A 93 -12.11 18.31 -9.21
C PRO A 93 -12.55 17.85 -7.82
N GLY A 94 -11.62 17.91 -6.88
CA GLY A 94 -11.89 17.54 -5.48
C GLY A 94 -11.86 16.05 -5.18
N MET A 95 -11.84 15.17 -6.18
CA MET A 95 -11.85 13.73 -5.96
C MET A 95 -10.57 13.23 -5.31
N LYS A 96 -9.43 13.74 -5.75
CA LYS A 96 -8.13 13.43 -5.13
C LYS A 96 -8.11 13.84 -3.66
N TRP A 97 -8.59 15.04 -3.36
CA TRP A 97 -8.67 15.52 -1.98
C TRP A 97 -9.54 14.61 -1.13
N LEU A 98 -10.72 14.25 -1.65
CA LEU A 98 -11.65 13.37 -0.95
C LEU A 98 -11.03 11.99 -0.69
N GLY A 99 -10.33 11.44 -1.69
CA GLY A 99 -9.64 10.17 -1.56
C GLY A 99 -8.53 10.21 -0.50
N ASP A 100 -7.72 11.27 -0.51
CA ASP A 100 -6.64 11.44 0.46
C ASP A 100 -7.20 11.54 1.88
N ARG A 101 -8.27 12.30 2.08
CA ARG A 101 -8.91 12.46 3.39
C ARG A 101 -9.54 11.15 3.86
N SER A 102 -10.20 10.44 2.96
CA SER A 102 -10.79 9.14 3.28
C SER A 102 -9.71 8.13 3.66
N TYR A 103 -8.60 8.09 2.94
CA TYR A 103 -7.49 7.22 3.25
C TYR A 103 -6.92 7.51 4.63
N GLU A 104 -6.69 8.78 4.95
CA GLU A 104 -6.15 9.18 6.25
C GLU A 104 -7.05 8.73 7.40
N GLN A 105 -8.37 8.87 7.26
CA GLN A 105 -9.32 8.44 8.26
C GLN A 105 -9.32 6.93 8.45
N ILE A 106 -9.29 6.18 7.35
CA ILE A 106 -9.24 4.72 7.41
C ILE A 106 -7.91 4.28 8.04
N ARG A 107 -6.80 4.89 7.64
CA ARG A 107 -5.47 4.60 8.18
C ARG A 107 -5.41 4.79 9.69
N ASP A 108 -5.91 5.93 10.18
CA ASP A 108 -5.84 6.29 11.59
C ASP A 108 -6.76 5.45 12.46
N ASN A 109 -7.80 4.86 11.88
CA ASN A 109 -8.79 4.06 12.60
C ASN A 109 -8.78 2.57 12.20
N ARG A 110 -7.76 2.14 11.45
CA ARG A 110 -7.77 0.81 10.83
C ARG A 110 -7.86 -0.34 11.84
N TYR A 111 -7.20 -0.22 12.99
CA TYR A 111 -7.27 -1.26 14.02
C TYR A 111 -8.60 -1.26 14.73
N GLU A 112 -9.17 -0.10 14.98
CA GLU A 112 -10.45 0.07 15.66
C GLU A 112 -11.62 -0.40 14.77
N TRP A 113 -11.58 -0.04 13.48
CA TRP A 113 -12.67 -0.35 12.56
C TRP A 113 -12.58 -1.77 11.98
N PHE A 114 -11.39 -2.27 11.72
CA PHE A 114 -11.19 -3.55 11.01
C PHE A 114 -10.50 -4.61 11.87
N GLY A 115 -9.97 -4.23 13.03
CA GLY A 115 -9.32 -5.14 13.97
C GLY A 115 -7.88 -5.49 13.59
N GLU A 116 -7.27 -6.31 14.44
CA GLU A 116 -5.90 -6.78 14.27
C GLU A 116 -5.89 -8.27 13.97
N ARG A 117 -4.81 -8.73 13.35
CA ARG A 117 -4.56 -10.14 13.09
C ARG A 117 -3.19 -10.52 13.67
N ASN A 118 -2.94 -11.83 13.81
CA ASN A 118 -1.63 -12.33 14.20
C ASN A 118 -0.63 -12.09 13.06
N PRO A 119 0.47 -11.32 13.29
CA PRO A 119 1.44 -11.02 12.24
C PRO A 119 2.15 -12.24 11.68
N SER A 120 2.15 -13.38 12.40
CA SER A 120 2.77 -14.61 11.95
C SER A 120 1.92 -15.38 10.95
N ASP A 121 0.63 -15.04 10.81
CA ASP A 121 -0.25 -15.72 9.85
C ASP A 121 0.14 -15.31 8.43
N PRO A 122 0.22 -16.26 7.49
CA PRO A 122 0.54 -15.92 6.09
C PRO A 122 -0.62 -15.18 5.42
N ILE A 123 -0.29 -14.39 4.42
CA ILE A 123 -1.27 -13.74 3.57
C ILE A 123 -1.51 -14.56 2.30
#